data_70c23256ecb36ea3453c64b490811f7c
#
_entry.id   70c23256ecb36ea3453c64b490811f7c
#
_cell.length_a   1.000
_cell.length_b   1.000
_cell.length_c   1.000
_cell.angle_alpha   90.00
_cell.angle_beta   90.00
_cell.angle_gamma   90.00
#
_symmetry.space_group_name_H-M   'P 1'
#
loop_
_entity.id
_entity.type
_entity.pdbx_description
1 polymer ?
#
loop_
_entity_poly.entity_id
_entity_poly.type
_entity_poly.pdbx_seq_one_letter_code
_entity_poly.pdbx_strand_id
1 'polypeptide(L)'
;ILYQGRGSAANSVVCYCLEITAVDPRQISVLFERFISKERNEPPDIDVDFEHQRREEVIQYIYQKYGRERTAIAATVICYRFKSAFKDVGKALGFSESQLDFVVKQINRRDSVIPWKSQLAGLGLNPKEPRVQQLITLTEALLGTPRHLSQHVGGFVISAGPLYDLVPVENAAMEERTIIQWDKDDIETLGLLKVDVLALGMLSAIRRAFSLINKQYPVETSIPFITKLGDDKQVFDMICRADTVGVFQIESRAQMSMLPRLKPRRYYDLVVQIAIVRPGPIQGDMVHPYLIRRHGNETISYPSKDVEKVLSRTMGVPIFQEQVIQLAMVAAGFSGGEADQLRRAMASWKKDGRIFEFRDKLIKGMTDKGYDSTFAHNLFEQIKGFAGYGFPESHSASFAVLAYVSCWLKFYFPVEFYVA
;
A
#
# COMPACT_ATOMS: atom_id res chain seq x y z
N ILE A 1 -14.75 5.37 -18.30
CA ILE A 1 -13.44 5.27 -17.63
C ILE A 1 -13.55 4.20 -16.57
N LEU A 2 -12.68 3.18 -16.60
CA LEU A 2 -12.63 2.20 -15.51
C LEU A 2 -11.92 2.79 -14.30
N TYR A 3 -12.44 2.48 -13.12
CA TYR A 3 -11.88 2.91 -11.85
C TYR A 3 -12.16 1.89 -10.75
N GLN A 4 -11.41 1.99 -9.67
CA GLN A 4 -11.57 1.14 -8.49
C GLN A 4 -11.17 1.94 -7.24
N GLY A 5 -12.13 2.13 -6.32
CA GLY A 5 -11.84 2.68 -5.00
C GLY A 5 -11.00 1.71 -4.17
N ARG A 6 -10.01 2.23 -3.46
CA ARG A 6 -9.17 1.47 -2.53
C ARG A 6 -9.08 2.15 -1.17
N GLY A 7 -8.36 1.55 -0.22
CA GLY A 7 -8.21 2.13 1.11
C GLY A 7 -9.56 2.35 1.81
N SER A 8 -9.85 3.59 2.19
CA SER A 8 -11.11 3.96 2.84
C SER A 8 -12.33 3.76 1.94
N ALA A 9 -12.22 4.08 0.65
CA ALA A 9 -13.29 3.90 -0.31
C ALA A 9 -13.69 2.42 -0.46
N ALA A 10 -12.73 1.50 -0.50
CA ALA A 10 -13.00 0.05 -0.58
C ALA A 10 -13.64 -0.53 0.69
N ASN A 11 -13.54 0.18 1.82
CA ASN A 11 -14.13 -0.24 3.11
C ASN A 11 -15.48 0.45 3.41
N SER A 12 -16.03 1.18 2.46
CA SER A 12 -17.26 1.96 2.63
C SER A 12 -18.44 1.32 1.91
N VAL A 13 -19.49 0.99 2.68
CA VAL A 13 -20.77 0.54 2.13
C VAL A 13 -21.38 1.59 1.19
N VAL A 14 -21.25 2.88 1.53
CA VAL A 14 -21.72 3.98 0.69
C VAL A 14 -20.99 4.00 -0.65
N CYS A 15 -19.65 3.86 -0.64
CA CYS A 15 -18.87 3.79 -1.87
C CYS A 15 -19.23 2.55 -2.72
N TYR A 16 -19.58 1.43 -2.09
CA TYR A 16 -20.08 0.25 -2.80
C TYR A 16 -21.44 0.51 -3.45
N CYS A 17 -22.39 1.10 -2.72
CA CYS A 17 -23.72 1.45 -3.25
C CYS A 17 -23.65 2.50 -4.38
N LEU A 18 -22.66 3.40 -4.34
CA LEU A 18 -22.39 4.39 -5.39
C LEU A 18 -21.49 3.84 -6.52
N GLU A 19 -21.16 2.55 -6.49
CA GLU A 19 -20.30 1.88 -7.47
C GLU A 19 -18.86 2.44 -7.57
N ILE A 20 -18.41 3.20 -6.54
CA ILE A 20 -17.04 3.70 -6.46
C ILE A 20 -16.04 2.55 -6.21
N THR A 21 -16.48 1.49 -5.56
CA THR A 21 -15.70 0.26 -5.36
C THR A 21 -16.52 -0.97 -5.72
N ALA A 22 -15.87 -1.99 -6.28
CA ALA A 22 -16.47 -3.30 -6.53
C ALA A 22 -16.30 -4.28 -5.35
N VAL A 23 -15.72 -3.84 -4.24
CA VAL A 23 -15.54 -4.66 -3.03
C VAL A 23 -16.87 -4.77 -2.28
N ASP A 24 -17.46 -5.97 -2.29
CA ASP A 24 -18.70 -6.24 -1.56
C ASP A 24 -18.45 -6.25 -0.05
N PRO A 25 -19.09 -5.34 0.73
CA PRO A 25 -18.89 -5.24 2.18
C PRO A 25 -19.33 -6.50 2.96
N ARG A 26 -20.08 -7.41 2.33
CA ARG A 26 -20.44 -8.72 2.92
C ARG A 26 -19.30 -9.72 2.87
N GLN A 27 -18.33 -9.52 1.99
CA GLN A 27 -17.20 -10.43 1.75
C GLN A 27 -15.96 -10.08 2.57
N ILE A 28 -15.87 -8.87 3.12
CA ILE A 28 -14.77 -8.41 3.97
C ILE A 28 -15.27 -7.91 5.31
N SER A 29 -14.36 -7.78 6.28
CA SER A 29 -14.67 -7.14 7.56
C SER A 29 -14.60 -5.62 7.41
N VAL A 30 -15.75 -4.96 7.38
CA VAL A 30 -15.82 -3.50 7.34
C VAL A 30 -15.58 -2.96 8.75
N LEU A 31 -14.50 -2.23 8.96
CA LEU A 31 -14.18 -1.56 10.21
C LEU A 31 -14.31 -0.04 10.03
N PHE A 32 -15.47 0.48 10.43
CA PHE A 32 -15.81 1.89 10.25
C PHE A 32 -14.89 2.83 11.06
N GLU A 33 -14.52 2.42 12.27
CA GLU A 33 -13.69 3.17 13.21
C GLU A 33 -12.29 3.49 12.68
N ARG A 34 -11.82 2.73 11.70
CA ARG A 34 -10.55 2.99 11.02
C ARG A 34 -10.56 4.28 10.20
N PHE A 35 -11.71 4.68 9.68
CA PHE A 35 -11.81 5.79 8.73
C PHE A 35 -12.51 7.00 9.33
N ILE A 36 -13.46 6.80 10.22
CA ILE A 36 -14.22 7.85 10.89
C ILE A 36 -14.35 7.45 12.36
N SER A 37 -13.77 8.23 13.26
CA SER A 37 -13.97 8.14 14.71
C SER A 37 -14.17 9.55 15.28
N LYS A 38 -14.75 9.65 16.48
CA LYS A 38 -14.93 10.95 17.16
C LYS A 38 -13.60 11.62 17.51
N GLU A 39 -12.56 10.80 17.73
CA GLU A 39 -11.22 11.23 18.06
C GLU A 39 -10.42 11.67 16.82
N ARG A 40 -10.88 11.29 15.64
CA ARG A 40 -10.23 11.64 14.37
C ARG A 40 -10.87 12.93 13.83
N ASN A 41 -10.17 14.03 14.02
CA ASN A 41 -10.59 15.36 13.54
C ASN A 41 -10.03 15.65 12.12
N GLU A 42 -9.97 14.65 11.25
CA GLU A 42 -9.40 14.71 9.91
C GLU A 42 -10.42 14.17 8.88
N PRO A 43 -10.51 14.79 7.69
CA PRO A 43 -11.31 14.22 6.61
C PRO A 43 -10.77 12.83 6.18
N PRO A 44 -11.64 11.94 5.69
CA PRO A 44 -11.20 10.65 5.19
C PRO A 44 -10.30 10.82 3.96
N ASP A 45 -9.22 10.05 3.90
CA ASP A 45 -8.36 9.95 2.72
C ASP A 45 -9.06 9.09 1.66
N ILE A 46 -9.38 9.66 0.51
CA ILE A 46 -10.14 8.99 -0.55
C ILE A 46 -9.20 8.67 -1.70
N ASP A 47 -8.91 7.38 -1.89
CA ASP A 47 -8.05 6.88 -2.94
C ASP A 47 -8.88 6.19 -4.03
N VAL A 48 -8.71 6.62 -5.28
CA VAL A 48 -9.33 5.98 -6.44
C VAL A 48 -8.27 5.74 -7.53
N ASP A 49 -8.14 4.49 -7.93
CA ASP A 49 -7.33 4.10 -9.08
C ASP A 49 -8.18 4.22 -10.35
N PHE A 50 -7.69 4.97 -11.33
CA PHE A 50 -8.28 5.10 -12.66
C PHE A 50 -7.44 4.37 -13.71
N GLU A 51 -8.04 3.99 -14.83
CA GLU A 51 -7.28 3.50 -15.97
C GLU A 51 -6.24 4.54 -16.41
N HIS A 52 -5.00 4.08 -16.57
CA HIS A 52 -3.86 4.98 -16.78
C HIS A 52 -4.04 5.92 -17.97
N GLN A 53 -4.57 5.41 -19.10
CA GLN A 53 -4.67 6.16 -20.34
C GLN A 53 -5.66 7.32 -20.30
N ARG A 54 -6.70 7.20 -19.47
CA ARG A 54 -7.79 8.20 -19.40
C ARG A 54 -7.83 8.96 -18.08
N ARG A 55 -6.82 8.76 -17.23
CA ARG A 55 -6.70 9.47 -15.95
C ARG A 55 -6.66 10.99 -16.13
N GLU A 56 -6.00 11.48 -17.19
CA GLU A 56 -5.91 12.92 -17.46
C GLU A 56 -7.28 13.55 -17.67
N GLU A 57 -8.21 12.84 -18.30
CA GLU A 57 -9.60 13.30 -18.46
C GLU A 57 -10.26 13.59 -17.10
N VAL A 58 -9.98 12.75 -16.09
CA VAL A 58 -10.51 12.93 -14.72
C VAL A 58 -9.86 14.15 -14.06
N ILE A 59 -8.56 14.33 -14.23
CA ILE A 59 -7.83 15.50 -13.72
C ILE A 59 -8.40 16.80 -14.29
N GLN A 60 -8.56 16.85 -15.61
CA GLN A 60 -9.13 18.04 -16.26
C GLN A 60 -10.59 18.27 -15.92
N TYR A 61 -11.39 17.21 -15.71
CA TYR A 61 -12.75 17.32 -15.19
C TYR A 61 -12.79 18.00 -13.81
N ILE A 62 -11.86 17.68 -12.91
CA ILE A 62 -11.77 18.30 -11.57
C ILE A 62 -11.49 19.80 -11.72
N TYR A 63 -10.51 20.17 -12.56
CA TYR A 63 -10.21 21.58 -12.81
C TYR A 63 -11.39 22.35 -13.45
N GLN A 64 -12.10 21.74 -14.38
CA GLN A 64 -13.26 22.35 -15.02
C GLN A 64 -14.42 22.54 -14.02
N LYS A 65 -14.64 21.55 -13.15
CA LYS A 65 -15.78 21.57 -12.22
C LYS A 65 -15.57 22.52 -11.04
N TYR A 66 -14.37 22.55 -10.47
CA TYR A 66 -14.08 23.28 -9.24
C TYR A 66 -13.26 24.56 -9.45
N GLY A 67 -12.69 24.74 -10.63
CA GLY A 67 -11.84 25.88 -10.98
C GLY A 67 -10.38 25.71 -10.53
N ARG A 68 -9.45 26.27 -11.32
CA ARG A 68 -8.00 26.22 -11.03
C ARG A 68 -7.61 27.03 -9.79
N GLU A 69 -8.42 27.98 -9.39
CA GLU A 69 -8.20 28.78 -8.19
C GLU A 69 -8.40 27.96 -6.91
N ARG A 70 -9.29 26.95 -6.97
CA ARG A 70 -9.72 26.16 -5.82
C ARG A 70 -9.15 24.74 -5.81
N THR A 71 -8.47 24.34 -6.88
CA THR A 71 -7.94 22.99 -7.02
C THR A 71 -6.49 23.00 -7.47
N ALA A 72 -5.67 22.17 -6.86
CA ALA A 72 -4.29 21.95 -7.28
C ALA A 72 -3.80 20.60 -6.81
N ILE A 73 -2.70 20.15 -7.40
CA ILE A 73 -1.99 18.93 -6.96
C ILE A 73 -1.12 19.29 -5.75
N ALA A 74 -1.11 18.43 -4.75
CA ALA A 74 -0.22 18.53 -3.60
C ALA A 74 1.26 18.39 -4.02
N ALA A 75 2.16 19.01 -3.29
CA ALA A 75 3.59 18.77 -3.44
C ALA A 75 4.03 17.48 -2.75
N THR A 76 5.23 17.04 -3.09
CA THR A 76 5.98 16.02 -2.36
C THR A 76 7.39 16.54 -2.13
N VAL A 77 7.83 16.57 -0.88
CA VAL A 77 9.20 16.95 -0.54
C VAL A 77 10.14 15.79 -0.88
N ILE A 78 10.96 16.01 -1.89
CA ILE A 78 12.01 15.05 -2.26
C ILE A 78 13.26 15.36 -1.43
N CYS A 79 13.64 14.42 -0.57
CA CYS A 79 14.84 14.51 0.25
C CYS A 79 16.05 13.84 -0.43
N TYR A 80 17.23 14.33 -0.14
CA TYR A 80 18.46 13.71 -0.56
C TYR A 80 18.59 12.28 -0.04
N ARG A 81 18.84 11.36 -0.97
CA ARG A 81 19.27 10.00 -0.69
C ARG A 81 20.72 9.84 -1.18
N PHE A 82 21.38 8.75 -0.79
CA PHE A 82 22.79 8.55 -1.07
C PHE A 82 23.17 8.86 -2.52
N LYS A 83 22.46 8.31 -3.49
CA LYS A 83 22.77 8.49 -4.91
C LYS A 83 22.74 9.97 -5.34
N SER A 84 21.71 10.70 -4.96
CA SER A 84 21.57 12.11 -5.28
C SER A 84 22.59 12.96 -4.52
N ALA A 85 22.74 12.74 -3.20
CA ALA A 85 23.73 13.47 -2.41
C ALA A 85 25.17 13.27 -2.94
N PHE A 86 25.58 12.02 -3.14
CA PHE A 86 26.91 11.68 -3.65
C PHE A 86 27.20 12.31 -5.01
N LYS A 87 26.22 12.26 -5.94
CA LYS A 87 26.39 12.86 -7.26
C LYS A 87 26.44 14.38 -7.24
N ASP A 88 25.50 15.01 -6.53
CA ASP A 88 25.41 16.48 -6.52
C ASP A 88 26.61 17.10 -5.77
N VAL A 89 27.02 16.53 -4.66
CA VAL A 89 28.27 16.94 -3.94
C VAL A 89 29.50 16.67 -4.80
N GLY A 90 29.58 15.50 -5.43
CA GLY A 90 30.71 15.14 -6.28
C GLY A 90 30.86 16.11 -7.45
N LYS A 91 29.76 16.47 -8.12
CA LYS A 91 29.76 17.51 -9.18
C LYS A 91 30.25 18.87 -8.65
N ALA A 92 29.74 19.30 -7.49
CA ALA A 92 30.15 20.57 -6.88
C ALA A 92 31.65 20.58 -6.52
N LEU A 93 32.19 19.42 -6.10
CA LEU A 93 33.62 19.25 -5.84
C LEU A 93 34.43 19.00 -7.12
N GLY A 94 33.83 18.98 -8.32
CA GLY A 94 34.50 18.87 -9.63
C GLY A 94 34.92 17.44 -9.99
N PHE A 95 34.30 16.41 -9.45
CA PHE A 95 34.43 15.04 -9.97
C PHE A 95 33.69 14.89 -11.29
N SER A 96 34.17 14.01 -12.19
CA SER A 96 33.47 13.76 -13.45
C SER A 96 32.18 12.98 -13.25
N GLU A 97 31.14 13.27 -14.03
CA GLU A 97 29.86 12.57 -13.94
C GLU A 97 30.00 11.08 -14.19
N SER A 98 30.85 10.68 -15.15
CA SER A 98 31.10 9.29 -15.47
C SER A 98 31.71 8.51 -14.29
N GLN A 99 32.65 9.15 -13.58
CA GLN A 99 33.25 8.57 -12.36
C GLN A 99 32.23 8.41 -11.24
N LEU A 100 31.42 9.44 -10.99
CA LEU A 100 30.38 9.41 -9.97
C LEU A 100 29.31 8.36 -10.29
N ASP A 101 28.91 8.25 -11.57
CA ASP A 101 27.94 7.24 -12.02
C ASP A 101 28.47 5.81 -11.87
N PHE A 102 29.73 5.60 -12.22
CA PHE A 102 30.39 4.32 -12.02
C PHE A 102 30.38 3.91 -10.54
N VAL A 103 30.86 4.79 -9.67
CA VAL A 103 30.94 4.54 -8.23
C VAL A 103 29.55 4.25 -7.64
N VAL A 104 28.55 5.08 -7.95
CA VAL A 104 27.17 4.92 -7.43
C VAL A 104 26.51 3.59 -7.87
N LYS A 105 26.86 3.08 -9.08
CA LYS A 105 26.36 1.80 -9.58
C LYS A 105 27.01 0.60 -8.89
N GLN A 106 28.28 0.72 -8.47
CA GLN A 106 29.05 -0.37 -7.89
C GLN A 106 28.97 -0.46 -6.35
N ILE A 107 28.69 0.65 -5.68
CA ILE A 107 28.57 0.67 -4.23
C ILE A 107 27.41 -0.20 -3.74
N ASN A 108 27.74 -1.20 -2.91
CA ASN A 108 26.77 -2.01 -2.18
C ASN A 108 26.52 -1.43 -0.77
N ARG A 109 25.49 -0.61 -0.61
CA ARG A 109 25.12 -0.04 0.70
C ARG A 109 24.47 -1.03 1.69
N ARG A 110 24.07 -2.19 1.20
CA ARG A 110 23.45 -3.25 2.02
C ARG A 110 24.48 -4.24 2.54
N ASP A 111 25.73 -4.07 2.16
CA ASP A 111 26.82 -4.88 2.68
C ASP A 111 27.01 -4.56 4.16
N SER A 112 26.79 -5.54 5.02
CA SER A 112 26.98 -5.42 6.46
C SER A 112 28.44 -5.59 6.91
N VAL A 113 29.26 -6.13 6.03
CA VAL A 113 30.67 -6.44 6.32
C VAL A 113 31.58 -5.30 5.90
N ILE A 114 31.38 -4.73 4.71
CA ILE A 114 32.23 -3.65 4.17
C ILE A 114 31.41 -2.35 4.06
N PRO A 115 31.66 -1.38 4.96
CA PRO A 115 31.02 -0.08 4.87
C PRO A 115 31.27 0.59 3.51
N TRP A 116 30.26 1.30 2.98
CA TRP A 116 30.35 1.93 1.65
C TRP A 116 31.58 2.84 1.48
N LYS A 117 32.02 3.50 2.56
CA LYS A 117 33.22 4.35 2.57
C LYS A 117 34.50 3.56 2.25
N SER A 118 34.59 2.34 2.77
CA SER A 118 35.72 1.46 2.54
C SER A 118 35.75 0.89 1.12
N GLN A 119 34.59 0.80 0.46
CA GLN A 119 34.48 0.35 -0.92
C GLN A 119 35.04 1.37 -1.94
N LEU A 120 35.11 2.67 -1.57
CA LEU A 120 35.56 3.74 -2.47
C LEU A 120 36.96 3.53 -3.00
N ALA A 121 37.88 3.02 -2.17
CA ALA A 121 39.27 2.76 -2.59
C ALA A 121 39.35 1.79 -3.77
N GLY A 122 38.56 0.70 -3.74
CA GLY A 122 38.47 -0.27 -4.84
C GLY A 122 37.78 0.28 -6.10
N LEU A 123 37.12 1.43 -6.01
CA LEU A 123 36.40 2.09 -7.09
C LEU A 123 37.16 3.31 -7.65
N GLY A 124 38.44 3.47 -7.29
CA GLY A 124 39.30 4.53 -7.82
C GLY A 124 39.17 5.87 -7.09
N LEU A 125 38.56 5.91 -5.90
CA LEU A 125 38.50 7.08 -5.02
C LEU A 125 39.26 6.80 -3.72
N ASN A 126 40.41 7.45 -3.53
CA ASN A 126 41.22 7.27 -2.32
C ASN A 126 40.58 7.99 -1.12
N PRO A 127 40.05 7.27 -0.10
CA PRO A 127 39.40 7.91 1.05
C PRO A 127 40.30 8.81 1.90
N LYS A 128 41.61 8.75 1.71
CA LYS A 128 42.59 9.61 2.42
C LYS A 128 42.80 10.97 1.74
N GLU A 129 42.37 11.12 0.49
CA GLU A 129 42.47 12.41 -0.21
C GLU A 129 41.50 13.43 0.39
N PRO A 130 41.96 14.68 0.65
CA PRO A 130 41.09 15.71 1.27
C PRO A 130 39.77 15.93 0.51
N ARG A 131 39.83 15.90 -0.82
CA ARG A 131 38.66 16.07 -1.70
C ARG A 131 37.65 14.92 -1.57
N VAL A 132 38.13 13.68 -1.43
CA VAL A 132 37.28 12.51 -1.22
C VAL A 132 36.72 12.51 0.21
N GLN A 133 37.48 12.96 1.20
CA GLN A 133 36.97 13.16 2.55
C GLN A 133 35.85 14.19 2.60
N GLN A 134 35.99 15.31 1.90
CA GLN A 134 34.93 16.30 1.75
C GLN A 134 33.69 15.70 1.07
N LEU A 135 33.88 14.92 0.00
CA LEU A 135 32.79 14.20 -0.68
C LEU A 135 32.03 13.30 0.30
N ILE A 136 32.71 12.53 1.13
CA ILE A 136 32.11 11.65 2.13
C ILE A 136 31.32 12.45 3.16
N THR A 137 31.97 13.44 3.76
CA THR A 137 31.39 14.25 4.86
C THR A 137 30.15 15.01 4.40
N LEU A 138 30.26 15.71 3.25
CA LEU A 138 29.13 16.48 2.73
C LEU A 138 28.00 15.60 2.20
N THR A 139 28.31 14.42 1.62
CA THR A 139 27.29 13.45 1.25
C THR A 139 26.47 13.01 2.46
N GLU A 140 27.13 12.70 3.57
CA GLU A 140 26.44 12.29 4.80
C GLU A 140 25.63 13.44 5.41
N ALA A 141 26.15 14.65 5.41
CA ALA A 141 25.46 15.82 5.91
C ALA A 141 24.17 16.14 5.11
N LEU A 142 24.16 15.87 3.82
CA LEU A 142 22.97 16.08 2.97
C LEU A 142 21.93 15.00 3.07
N LEU A 143 22.25 13.81 3.60
CA LEU A 143 21.26 12.71 3.68
C LEU A 143 20.04 13.11 4.50
N GLY A 144 18.85 13.01 3.88
CA GLY A 144 17.57 13.32 4.53
C GLY A 144 17.17 14.80 4.47
N THR A 145 18.05 15.70 4.05
CA THR A 145 17.66 17.12 3.87
C THR A 145 16.78 17.28 2.62
N PRO A 146 15.89 18.28 2.57
CA PRO A 146 15.10 18.59 1.37
C PRO A 146 15.99 18.90 0.16
N ARG A 147 15.65 18.35 -1.01
CA ARG A 147 16.34 18.61 -2.28
C ARG A 147 15.53 19.52 -3.18
N HIS A 148 14.29 19.17 -3.43
CA HIS A 148 13.33 19.96 -4.21
C HIS A 148 11.91 19.50 -3.91
N LEU A 149 10.92 20.33 -4.25
CA LEU A 149 9.52 19.93 -4.35
C LEU A 149 9.28 19.22 -5.68
N SER A 150 8.39 18.25 -5.64
CA SER A 150 7.84 17.55 -6.82
C SER A 150 6.34 17.47 -6.68
N GLN A 151 5.64 17.19 -7.77
CA GLN A 151 4.20 16.96 -7.69
C GLN A 151 3.89 15.59 -7.06
N HIS A 152 2.85 15.51 -6.23
CA HIS A 152 2.30 14.25 -5.76
C HIS A 152 1.75 13.44 -6.94
N VAL A 153 1.82 12.11 -6.87
CA VAL A 153 1.42 11.22 -7.97
C VAL A 153 -0.07 11.30 -8.32
N GLY A 154 -0.92 11.83 -7.44
CA GLY A 154 -2.36 11.89 -7.68
C GLY A 154 -3.14 12.72 -6.67
N GLY A 155 -2.51 13.25 -5.61
CA GLY A 155 -3.19 13.98 -4.53
C GLY A 155 -3.71 15.32 -4.98
N PHE A 156 -5.02 15.43 -5.19
CA PHE A 156 -5.71 16.67 -5.46
C PHE A 156 -6.24 17.28 -4.17
N VAL A 157 -5.98 18.56 -3.99
CA VAL A 157 -6.62 19.38 -2.96
C VAL A 157 -7.77 20.15 -3.59
N ILE A 158 -8.92 20.13 -2.91
CA ILE A 158 -10.12 20.88 -3.29
C ILE A 158 -10.50 21.74 -2.09
N SER A 159 -10.47 23.06 -2.26
CA SER A 159 -10.79 24.03 -1.20
C SER A 159 -12.13 24.76 -1.42
N ALA A 160 -12.68 25.30 -0.34
CA ALA A 160 -13.89 26.12 -0.41
C ALA A 160 -13.64 27.49 -1.01
N GLY A 161 -12.46 28.08 -0.78
CA GLY A 161 -12.00 29.35 -1.32
C GLY A 161 -10.75 29.22 -2.20
N PRO A 162 -10.19 30.32 -2.70
CA PRO A 162 -8.98 30.30 -3.51
C PRO A 162 -7.78 29.75 -2.74
N LEU A 163 -7.04 28.82 -3.35
CA LEU A 163 -5.84 28.22 -2.74
C LEU A 163 -4.71 29.23 -2.56
N TYR A 164 -4.60 30.21 -3.45
CA TYR A 164 -3.55 31.24 -3.37
C TYR A 164 -3.68 32.20 -2.16
N ASP A 165 -4.85 32.23 -1.49
CA ASP A 165 -5.02 32.92 -0.21
C ASP A 165 -4.36 32.17 0.95
N LEU A 166 -4.06 30.88 0.76
CA LEU A 166 -3.53 29.98 1.78
C LEU A 166 -2.05 29.62 1.53
N VAL A 167 -1.70 29.40 0.27
CA VAL A 167 -0.39 28.83 -0.11
C VAL A 167 0.02 29.28 -1.51
N PRO A 168 1.32 29.47 -1.83
CA PRO A 168 1.76 29.71 -3.19
C PRO A 168 1.33 28.57 -4.13
N VAL A 169 0.75 28.96 -5.27
CA VAL A 169 0.36 28.06 -6.36
C VAL A 169 1.26 28.31 -7.55
N GLU A 170 1.84 27.24 -8.09
CA GLU A 170 2.71 27.31 -9.27
C GLU A 170 2.23 26.39 -10.39
N ASN A 171 2.67 26.67 -11.62
CA ASN A 171 2.43 25.76 -12.72
C ASN A 171 3.33 24.53 -12.61
N ALA A 172 2.74 23.36 -12.85
CA ALA A 172 3.51 22.12 -12.91
C ALA A 172 4.37 22.06 -14.17
N ALA A 173 5.41 21.21 -14.16
CA ALA A 173 6.16 20.90 -15.37
C ALA A 173 5.30 20.21 -16.45
N MET A 174 4.22 19.54 -16.05
CA MET A 174 3.21 19.03 -16.97
C MET A 174 2.21 20.16 -17.29
N GLU A 175 1.95 20.34 -18.58
CA GLU A 175 0.95 21.31 -19.04
C GLU A 175 -0.41 21.08 -18.34
N GLU A 176 -1.19 22.14 -18.25
CA GLU A 176 -2.56 22.10 -17.72
C GLU A 176 -2.71 21.70 -16.24
N ARG A 177 -1.62 21.71 -15.45
CA ARG A 177 -1.66 21.39 -14.01
C ARG A 177 -1.05 22.49 -13.15
N THR A 178 -1.57 22.61 -11.93
CA THR A 178 -1.06 23.50 -10.88
C THR A 178 -0.68 22.72 -9.65
N ILE A 179 0.33 23.18 -8.91
CA ILE A 179 0.86 22.58 -7.70
C ILE A 179 0.82 23.61 -6.57
N ILE A 180 0.41 23.17 -5.38
CA ILE A 180 0.60 23.94 -4.15
C ILE A 180 1.88 23.51 -3.47
N GLN A 181 2.55 24.44 -2.76
CA GLN A 181 3.82 24.17 -2.07
C GLN A 181 3.66 23.47 -0.71
N TRP A 182 2.56 22.80 -0.48
CA TRP A 182 2.31 21.96 0.69
C TRP A 182 2.34 20.48 0.34
N ASP A 183 2.95 19.71 1.22
CA ASP A 183 2.96 18.26 1.13
C ASP A 183 1.76 17.64 1.88
N LYS A 184 1.75 16.31 1.97
CA LYS A 184 0.67 15.57 2.62
C LYS A 184 0.48 15.97 4.09
N ASP A 185 1.56 16.13 4.83
CA ASP A 185 1.52 16.38 6.28
C ASP A 185 1.00 17.80 6.57
N ASP A 186 1.35 18.76 5.72
CA ASP A 186 0.82 20.13 5.76
C ASP A 186 -0.69 20.16 5.50
N ILE A 187 -1.14 19.45 4.46
CA ILE A 187 -2.57 19.35 4.07
C ILE A 187 -3.39 18.72 5.19
N GLU A 188 -2.87 17.65 5.81
CA GLU A 188 -3.50 16.97 6.94
C GLU A 188 -3.61 17.90 8.16
N THR A 189 -2.55 18.64 8.47
CA THR A 189 -2.50 19.60 9.59
C THR A 189 -3.53 20.72 9.43
N LEU A 190 -3.77 21.17 8.20
CA LEU A 190 -4.71 22.24 7.87
C LEU A 190 -6.16 21.74 7.68
N GLY A 191 -6.39 20.42 7.78
CA GLY A 191 -7.71 19.82 7.61
C GLY A 191 -8.30 19.98 6.20
N LEU A 192 -7.45 20.14 5.18
CA LEU A 192 -7.88 20.27 3.80
C LEU A 192 -8.24 18.89 3.20
N LEU A 193 -9.28 18.87 2.39
CA LEU A 193 -9.69 17.66 1.68
C LEU A 193 -8.69 17.32 0.57
N LYS A 194 -8.07 16.15 0.69
CA LYS A 194 -7.23 15.54 -0.35
C LYS A 194 -7.95 14.33 -0.96
N VAL A 195 -8.00 14.27 -2.28
CA VAL A 195 -8.50 13.13 -3.05
C VAL A 195 -7.40 12.62 -3.95
N ASP A 196 -7.05 11.34 -3.83
CA ASP A 196 -6.01 10.74 -4.64
C ASP A 196 -6.59 10.17 -5.94
N VAL A 197 -6.33 10.86 -7.04
CA VAL A 197 -6.62 10.43 -8.42
C VAL A 197 -5.42 9.68 -8.96
N LEU A 198 -5.41 8.37 -8.78
CA LEU A 198 -4.26 7.52 -9.09
C LEU A 198 -4.40 6.85 -10.46
N ALA A 199 -3.32 6.30 -11.00
CA ALA A 199 -3.32 5.59 -12.26
C ALA A 199 -2.94 4.12 -12.06
N LEU A 200 -3.72 3.20 -12.65
CA LEU A 200 -3.44 1.79 -12.63
C LEU A 200 -3.47 1.21 -14.05
N GLY A 201 -2.29 0.76 -14.53
CA GLY A 201 -2.14 0.21 -15.89
C GLY A 201 -3.02 -1.01 -16.15
N MET A 202 -3.22 -1.86 -15.14
CA MET A 202 -4.09 -3.04 -15.27
C MET A 202 -5.55 -2.68 -15.60
N LEU A 203 -6.08 -1.58 -15.09
CA LEU A 203 -7.42 -1.12 -15.48
C LEU A 203 -7.49 -0.76 -16.97
N SER A 204 -6.41 -0.20 -17.56
CA SER A 204 -6.34 0.04 -18.99
C SER A 204 -6.32 -1.27 -19.79
N ALA A 205 -5.56 -2.28 -19.34
CA ALA A 205 -5.52 -3.60 -19.96
C ALA A 205 -6.90 -4.29 -19.89
N ILE A 206 -7.53 -4.30 -18.72
CA ILE A 206 -8.89 -4.86 -18.54
C ILE A 206 -9.90 -4.17 -19.49
N ARG A 207 -9.87 -2.83 -19.56
CA ARG A 207 -10.76 -2.08 -20.46
C ARG A 207 -10.54 -2.46 -21.93
N ARG A 208 -9.28 -2.59 -22.37
CA ARG A 208 -8.95 -3.00 -23.73
C ARG A 208 -9.44 -4.42 -24.01
N ALA A 209 -9.23 -5.36 -23.08
CA ALA A 209 -9.74 -6.71 -23.20
C ALA A 209 -11.28 -6.73 -23.34
N PHE A 210 -11.99 -6.00 -22.46
CA PHE A 210 -13.46 -5.85 -22.59
C PHE A 210 -13.87 -5.28 -23.95
N SER A 211 -13.14 -4.27 -24.45
CA SER A 211 -13.45 -3.67 -25.75
C SER A 211 -13.25 -4.65 -26.91
N LEU A 212 -12.27 -5.54 -26.84
CA LEU A 212 -12.02 -6.58 -27.84
C LEU A 212 -13.12 -7.65 -27.77
N ILE A 213 -13.43 -8.15 -26.57
CA ILE A 213 -14.45 -9.17 -26.32
C ILE A 213 -15.82 -8.67 -26.78
N ASN A 214 -16.24 -7.48 -26.35
CA ASN A 214 -17.58 -6.93 -26.67
C ASN A 214 -17.76 -6.62 -28.16
N LYS A 215 -16.68 -6.53 -28.94
CA LYS A 215 -16.74 -6.41 -30.41
C LYS A 215 -16.93 -7.75 -31.11
N GLN A 216 -16.40 -8.83 -30.54
CA GLN A 216 -16.37 -10.15 -31.18
C GLN A 216 -17.51 -11.04 -30.72
N TYR A 217 -17.96 -10.86 -29.48
CA TYR A 217 -18.95 -11.74 -28.84
C TYR A 217 -20.18 -10.94 -28.42
N PRO A 218 -21.39 -11.52 -28.47
CA PRO A 218 -22.64 -10.88 -28.07
C PRO A 218 -22.79 -10.86 -26.53
N VAL A 219 -21.70 -10.52 -25.80
CA VAL A 219 -21.67 -10.49 -24.32
C VAL A 219 -21.13 -9.15 -23.88
N GLU A 220 -21.84 -8.45 -23.02
CA GLU A 220 -21.36 -7.24 -22.38
C GLU A 220 -20.53 -7.61 -21.13
N THR A 221 -19.22 -7.72 -21.32
CA THR A 221 -18.29 -8.00 -20.22
C THR A 221 -17.95 -6.73 -19.46
N SER A 222 -17.96 -6.83 -18.14
CA SER A 222 -17.59 -5.74 -17.22
C SER A 222 -17.09 -6.32 -15.89
N ILE A 223 -16.44 -5.49 -15.07
CA ILE A 223 -16.01 -5.92 -13.72
C ILE A 223 -17.22 -6.38 -12.89
N PRO A 224 -18.34 -5.62 -12.79
CA PRO A 224 -19.53 -6.09 -12.08
C PRO A 224 -20.12 -7.38 -12.64
N PHE A 225 -20.08 -7.58 -13.96
CA PHE A 225 -20.55 -8.83 -14.57
C PHE A 225 -19.74 -10.03 -14.07
N ILE A 226 -18.41 -9.97 -14.15
CA ILE A 226 -17.52 -11.07 -13.75
C ILE A 226 -17.61 -11.33 -12.23
N THR A 227 -17.66 -10.29 -11.42
CA THR A 227 -17.74 -10.46 -9.95
C THR A 227 -19.08 -11.06 -9.50
N LYS A 228 -20.18 -10.82 -10.23
CA LYS A 228 -21.48 -11.42 -9.97
C LYS A 228 -21.55 -12.90 -10.33
N LEU A 229 -20.70 -13.41 -11.23
CA LEU A 229 -20.63 -14.84 -11.56
C LEU A 229 -20.13 -15.68 -10.37
N GLY A 230 -19.46 -15.06 -9.39
CA GLY A 230 -18.90 -15.72 -8.21
C GLY A 230 -17.58 -16.44 -8.48
N ASP A 231 -17.23 -17.35 -7.59
CA ASP A 231 -15.97 -18.08 -7.60
C ASP A 231 -15.99 -19.23 -8.62
N ASP A 232 -15.27 -19.07 -9.73
CA ASP A 232 -15.19 -20.09 -10.79
C ASP A 232 -14.09 -21.11 -10.47
N LYS A 233 -14.47 -22.37 -10.35
CA LYS A 233 -13.55 -23.47 -10.03
C LYS A 233 -12.42 -23.61 -11.04
N GLN A 234 -12.67 -23.45 -12.34
CA GLN A 234 -11.66 -23.63 -13.40
C GLN A 234 -10.63 -22.51 -13.35
N VAL A 235 -11.07 -21.27 -13.10
CA VAL A 235 -10.19 -20.11 -12.90
C VAL A 235 -9.30 -20.33 -11.66
N PHE A 236 -9.87 -20.79 -10.54
CA PHE A 236 -9.09 -21.09 -9.34
C PHE A 236 -8.13 -22.29 -9.52
N ASP A 237 -8.50 -23.28 -10.33
CA ASP A 237 -7.58 -24.38 -10.68
C ASP A 237 -6.39 -23.88 -11.51
N MET A 238 -6.57 -22.92 -12.41
CA MET A 238 -5.47 -22.24 -13.10
C MET A 238 -4.57 -21.46 -12.12
N ILE A 239 -5.18 -20.69 -11.22
CA ILE A 239 -4.45 -19.94 -10.18
C ILE A 239 -3.63 -20.87 -9.28
N CYS A 240 -4.18 -22.01 -8.87
CA CYS A 240 -3.48 -23.00 -8.04
C CYS A 240 -2.24 -23.61 -8.71
N ARG A 241 -2.24 -23.68 -10.04
CA ARG A 241 -1.08 -24.11 -10.84
C ARG A 241 -0.03 -23.00 -11.02
N ALA A 242 -0.28 -21.81 -10.45
CA ALA A 242 0.53 -20.61 -10.65
C ALA A 242 0.66 -20.16 -12.12
N ASP A 243 -0.35 -20.47 -12.96
CA ASP A 243 -0.40 -19.95 -14.31
C ASP A 243 -0.96 -18.51 -14.30
N THR A 244 -0.15 -17.60 -13.72
CA THR A 244 -0.56 -16.22 -13.43
C THR A 244 0.40 -15.16 -14.00
N VAL A 245 1.20 -15.51 -14.99
CA VAL A 245 2.01 -14.53 -15.74
C VAL A 245 1.08 -13.55 -16.46
N GLY A 246 1.37 -12.24 -16.34
CA GLY A 246 0.54 -11.15 -16.85
C GLY A 246 -0.68 -10.82 -15.99
N VAL A 247 -0.93 -11.58 -14.92
CA VAL A 247 -2.07 -11.33 -14.02
C VAL A 247 -1.69 -10.34 -12.93
N PHE A 248 -2.56 -9.38 -12.69
CA PHE A 248 -2.34 -8.35 -11.68
C PHE A 248 -2.07 -8.91 -10.28
N GLN A 249 -1.05 -8.41 -9.61
CA GLN A 249 -0.64 -8.68 -8.22
C GLN A 249 -0.12 -10.10 -7.92
N ILE A 250 -0.42 -11.12 -8.71
CA ILE A 250 -0.07 -12.51 -8.39
C ILE A 250 0.90 -13.16 -9.39
N GLU A 251 1.64 -12.34 -10.15
CA GLU A 251 2.62 -12.78 -11.16
C GLU A 251 4.08 -12.80 -10.67
N SER A 252 4.40 -12.21 -9.51
CA SER A 252 5.78 -12.21 -9.02
C SER A 252 6.23 -13.61 -8.60
N ARG A 253 7.55 -13.88 -8.64
CA ARG A 253 8.10 -15.19 -8.23
C ARG A 253 7.61 -15.62 -6.84
N ALA A 254 7.57 -14.69 -5.88
CA ALA A 254 7.11 -14.97 -4.53
C ALA A 254 5.62 -15.33 -4.50
N GLN A 255 4.79 -14.58 -5.24
CA GLN A 255 3.37 -14.87 -5.37
C GLN A 255 3.13 -16.22 -6.06
N MET A 256 3.77 -16.46 -7.21
CA MET A 256 3.62 -17.71 -7.95
C MET A 256 4.11 -18.93 -7.16
N SER A 257 5.17 -18.81 -6.36
CA SER A 257 5.64 -19.92 -5.50
C SER A 257 4.69 -20.22 -4.33
N MET A 258 3.90 -19.23 -3.90
CA MET A 258 2.95 -19.39 -2.81
C MET A 258 1.61 -19.99 -3.26
N LEU A 259 1.15 -19.71 -4.48
CA LEU A 259 -0.15 -20.14 -5.00
C LEU A 259 -0.38 -21.66 -4.90
N PRO A 260 0.55 -22.56 -5.31
CA PRO A 260 0.37 -24.01 -5.17
C PRO A 260 0.34 -24.47 -3.70
N ARG A 261 0.94 -23.72 -2.80
CA ARG A 261 0.98 -24.00 -1.36
C ARG A 261 -0.30 -23.54 -0.67
N LEU A 262 -0.77 -22.33 -0.99
CA LEU A 262 -1.99 -21.77 -0.41
C LEU A 262 -3.25 -22.43 -0.99
N LYS A 263 -3.23 -22.81 -2.27
CA LYS A 263 -4.34 -23.44 -3.01
C LYS A 263 -5.64 -22.62 -2.87
N PRO A 264 -5.70 -21.40 -3.40
CA PRO A 264 -6.89 -20.56 -3.31
C PRO A 264 -8.08 -21.23 -4.03
N ARG A 265 -9.28 -21.13 -3.44
CA ARG A 265 -10.51 -21.72 -3.97
C ARG A 265 -11.66 -20.72 -4.04
N ARG A 266 -11.50 -19.56 -3.42
CA ARG A 266 -12.51 -18.51 -3.36
C ARG A 266 -11.83 -17.14 -3.33
N TYR A 267 -12.59 -16.11 -3.63
CA TYR A 267 -12.15 -14.71 -3.65
C TYR A 267 -11.36 -14.32 -2.39
N TYR A 268 -11.85 -14.66 -1.20
CA TYR A 268 -11.16 -14.29 0.05
C TYR A 268 -9.77 -14.92 0.20
N ASP A 269 -9.54 -16.07 -0.41
CA ASP A 269 -8.21 -16.69 -0.43
C ASP A 269 -7.20 -15.85 -1.25
N LEU A 270 -7.66 -15.13 -2.29
CA LEU A 270 -6.83 -14.16 -3.02
C LEU A 270 -6.55 -12.92 -2.17
N VAL A 271 -7.52 -12.46 -1.38
CA VAL A 271 -7.33 -11.36 -0.42
C VAL A 271 -6.20 -11.71 0.56
N VAL A 272 -6.22 -12.91 1.11
CA VAL A 272 -5.15 -13.41 1.99
C VAL A 272 -3.83 -13.58 1.23
N GLN A 273 -3.85 -14.16 0.03
CA GLN A 273 -2.65 -14.36 -0.81
C GLN A 273 -1.89 -13.06 -1.05
N ILE A 274 -2.62 -12.00 -1.42
CA ILE A 274 -2.05 -10.67 -1.70
C ILE A 274 -1.48 -10.04 -0.43
N ALA A 275 -2.12 -10.25 0.71
CA ALA A 275 -1.70 -9.69 1.99
C ALA A 275 -0.49 -10.41 2.61
N ILE A 276 -0.42 -11.74 2.50
CA ILE A 276 0.57 -12.57 3.19
C ILE A 276 1.92 -12.60 2.46
N VAL A 277 1.91 -12.45 1.13
CA VAL A 277 3.12 -12.44 0.29
C VAL A 277 3.50 -11.01 -0.06
N ARG A 278 4.61 -10.52 0.48
CA ARG A 278 5.06 -9.12 0.35
C ARG A 278 6.46 -9.02 -0.23
N PRO A 279 6.79 -7.90 -0.92
CA PRO A 279 8.16 -7.62 -1.34
C PRO A 279 9.04 -7.37 -0.10
N GLY A 280 10.11 -8.14 0.04
CA GLY A 280 11.05 -8.09 1.16
C GLY A 280 11.35 -9.48 1.70
N PRO A 281 12.23 -9.64 2.70
CA PRO A 281 12.41 -10.92 3.36
C PRO A 281 11.05 -11.34 3.93
N ILE A 282 10.57 -12.51 3.49
CA ILE A 282 9.38 -13.14 4.06
C ILE A 282 9.66 -13.28 5.55
N GLN A 283 9.01 -12.47 6.38
CA GLN A 283 9.08 -12.68 7.82
C GLN A 283 8.23 -13.91 8.10
N GLY A 284 8.94 -15.07 8.16
CA GLY A 284 8.41 -16.43 8.02
C GLY A 284 7.42 -16.87 9.09
N ASP A 285 7.27 -16.11 10.17
CA ASP A 285 6.55 -16.59 11.35
C ASP A 285 5.03 -16.63 11.19
N MET A 286 4.45 -15.96 10.17
CA MET A 286 3.00 -15.97 9.94
C MET A 286 2.56 -16.84 8.76
N VAL A 287 3.40 -16.99 7.75
CA VAL A 287 3.08 -17.83 6.58
C VAL A 287 2.96 -19.29 6.99
N HIS A 288 3.89 -19.79 7.82
CA HIS A 288 3.90 -21.17 8.26
C HIS A 288 2.67 -21.55 9.10
N PRO A 289 2.29 -20.84 10.18
CA PRO A 289 1.08 -21.15 10.94
C PRO A 289 -0.18 -21.10 10.08
N TYR A 290 -0.32 -20.11 9.21
CA TYR A 290 -1.47 -20.00 8.33
C TYR A 290 -1.59 -21.23 7.41
N LEU A 291 -0.51 -21.64 6.72
CA LEU A 291 -0.51 -22.80 5.83
C LEU A 291 -0.74 -24.11 6.56
N ILE A 292 -0.08 -24.30 7.72
CA ILE A 292 -0.23 -25.51 8.54
C ILE A 292 -1.71 -25.70 8.94
N ARG A 293 -2.35 -24.65 9.43
CA ARG A 293 -3.74 -24.64 9.85
C ARG A 293 -4.71 -24.78 8.67
N ARG A 294 -4.44 -24.11 7.56
CA ARG A 294 -5.22 -24.22 6.33
C ARG A 294 -5.28 -25.64 5.78
N HIS A 295 -4.18 -26.39 5.92
CA HIS A 295 -4.10 -27.79 5.50
C HIS A 295 -4.59 -28.79 6.55
N GLY A 296 -5.10 -28.32 7.69
CA GLY A 296 -5.63 -29.17 8.74
C GLY A 296 -4.57 -29.90 9.57
N ASN A 297 -3.30 -29.47 9.47
CA ASN A 297 -2.16 -30.10 10.17
C ASN A 297 -2.01 -29.58 11.62
N GLU A 298 -2.79 -28.57 12.01
CA GLU A 298 -2.83 -28.01 13.37
C GLU A 298 -4.28 -27.60 13.72
N THR A 299 -4.73 -27.98 14.91
CA THR A 299 -6.03 -27.56 15.45
C THR A 299 -5.95 -26.11 15.91
N ILE A 300 -6.91 -25.29 15.50
CA ILE A 300 -6.97 -23.89 15.90
C ILE A 300 -7.69 -23.80 17.24
N SER A 301 -7.00 -23.24 18.24
CA SER A 301 -7.60 -22.89 19.54
C SER A 301 -7.73 -21.39 19.67
N TYR A 302 -8.89 -20.91 20.06
CA TYR A 302 -9.14 -19.49 20.31
C TYR A 302 -9.35 -19.26 21.82
N PRO A 303 -8.72 -18.23 22.41
CA PRO A 303 -8.83 -17.98 23.85
C PRO A 303 -10.22 -17.45 24.26
N SER A 304 -11.00 -16.94 23.32
CA SER A 304 -12.39 -16.51 23.53
C SER A 304 -13.17 -16.50 22.22
N LYS A 305 -14.51 -16.49 22.33
CA LYS A 305 -15.41 -16.35 21.17
C LYS A 305 -15.22 -15.01 20.42
N ASP A 306 -14.85 -13.95 21.11
CA ASP A 306 -14.64 -12.65 20.48
C ASP A 306 -13.34 -12.61 19.68
N VAL A 307 -12.27 -13.23 20.18
CA VAL A 307 -11.03 -13.44 19.41
C VAL A 307 -11.27 -14.36 18.21
N GLU A 308 -12.09 -15.41 18.38
CA GLU A 308 -12.48 -16.30 17.28
C GLU A 308 -13.20 -15.53 16.16
N LYS A 309 -14.17 -14.66 16.48
CA LYS A 309 -14.87 -13.82 15.48
C LYS A 309 -13.90 -12.99 14.64
N VAL A 310 -12.83 -12.45 15.25
CA VAL A 310 -11.84 -11.63 14.56
C VAL A 310 -10.90 -12.47 13.70
N LEU A 311 -10.46 -13.63 14.19
CA LEU A 311 -9.37 -14.39 13.58
C LEU A 311 -9.79 -15.63 12.80
N SER A 312 -11.04 -16.07 12.87
CA SER A 312 -11.50 -17.30 12.22
C SER A 312 -11.30 -17.28 10.70
N ARG A 313 -11.49 -16.13 10.05
CA ARG A 313 -11.31 -15.96 8.60
C ARG A 313 -9.86 -16.13 8.14
N THR A 314 -8.90 -15.95 9.04
CA THR A 314 -7.46 -16.05 8.80
C THR A 314 -6.81 -17.19 9.60
N MET A 315 -7.57 -18.24 9.92
CA MET A 315 -7.08 -19.43 10.61
C MET A 315 -6.36 -19.13 11.93
N GLY A 316 -6.85 -18.15 12.69
CA GLY A 316 -6.25 -17.74 13.97
C GLY A 316 -4.96 -16.91 13.84
N VAL A 317 -4.60 -16.48 12.64
CA VAL A 317 -3.41 -15.67 12.39
C VAL A 317 -3.83 -14.24 12.08
N PRO A 318 -3.38 -13.21 12.81
CA PRO A 318 -3.65 -11.83 12.46
C PRO A 318 -2.84 -11.46 11.20
N ILE A 319 -3.49 -11.22 10.07
CA ILE A 319 -2.88 -10.88 8.77
C ILE A 319 -3.10 -9.41 8.43
N PHE A 320 -4.21 -8.82 8.88
CA PHE A 320 -4.66 -7.49 8.50
C PHE A 320 -4.57 -6.48 9.63
N GLN A 321 -4.33 -5.21 9.29
CA GLN A 321 -4.34 -4.11 10.26
C GLN A 321 -5.66 -4.00 11.00
N GLU A 322 -6.77 -4.22 10.31
CA GLU A 322 -8.11 -4.21 10.86
C GLU A 322 -8.28 -5.26 11.98
N GLN A 323 -7.69 -6.43 11.82
CA GLN A 323 -7.73 -7.45 12.84
C GLN A 323 -6.97 -7.03 14.11
N VAL A 324 -5.84 -6.34 13.96
CA VAL A 324 -5.10 -5.80 15.12
C VAL A 324 -5.93 -4.77 15.88
N ILE A 325 -6.60 -3.86 15.15
CA ILE A 325 -7.51 -2.88 15.75
C ILE A 325 -8.63 -3.59 16.51
N GLN A 326 -9.30 -4.54 15.86
CA GLN A 326 -10.39 -5.30 16.46
C GLN A 326 -9.94 -6.10 17.70
N LEU A 327 -8.77 -6.75 17.64
CA LEU A 327 -8.20 -7.47 18.78
C LEU A 327 -7.91 -6.53 19.96
N ALA A 328 -7.33 -5.35 19.71
CA ALA A 328 -7.12 -4.35 20.77
C ALA A 328 -8.44 -3.91 21.43
N MET A 329 -9.51 -3.77 20.65
CA MET A 329 -10.85 -3.40 21.15
C MET A 329 -11.49 -4.56 21.94
N VAL A 330 -11.58 -5.76 21.36
CA VAL A 330 -12.32 -6.86 21.97
C VAL A 330 -11.55 -7.54 23.10
N ALA A 331 -10.25 -7.74 22.95
CA ALA A 331 -9.44 -8.45 23.95
C ALA A 331 -8.85 -7.52 25.02
N ALA A 332 -8.43 -6.28 24.66
CA ALA A 332 -7.81 -5.36 25.62
C ALA A 332 -8.70 -4.18 26.04
N GLY A 333 -9.89 -4.01 25.46
CA GLY A 333 -10.85 -2.98 25.84
C GLY A 333 -10.49 -1.56 25.38
N PHE A 334 -9.68 -1.44 24.32
CA PHE A 334 -9.38 -0.14 23.70
C PHE A 334 -10.65 0.46 23.09
N SER A 335 -10.78 1.79 23.17
CA SER A 335 -11.74 2.51 22.33
C SER A 335 -11.32 2.44 20.85
N GLY A 336 -12.23 2.74 19.93
CA GLY A 336 -11.91 2.79 18.51
C GLY A 336 -10.78 3.75 18.18
N GLY A 337 -10.76 4.94 18.82
CA GLY A 337 -9.70 5.92 18.65
C GLY A 337 -8.35 5.47 19.18
N GLU A 338 -8.31 4.83 20.36
CA GLU A 338 -7.08 4.27 20.92
C GLU A 338 -6.51 3.15 20.06
N ALA A 339 -7.37 2.31 19.51
CA ALA A 339 -6.96 1.24 18.61
C ALA A 339 -6.43 1.77 17.26
N ASP A 340 -6.98 2.89 16.74
CA ASP A 340 -6.41 3.57 15.58
C ASP A 340 -5.07 4.25 15.90
N GLN A 341 -4.91 4.83 17.08
CA GLN A 341 -3.61 5.36 17.53
C GLN A 341 -2.55 4.25 17.62
N LEU A 342 -2.89 3.06 18.14
CA LEU A 342 -2.01 1.89 18.10
C LEU A 342 -1.60 1.54 16.66
N ARG A 343 -2.54 1.53 15.72
CA ARG A 343 -2.24 1.28 14.30
C ARG A 343 -1.28 2.32 13.72
N ARG A 344 -1.46 3.61 14.02
CA ARG A 344 -0.55 4.68 13.59
C ARG A 344 0.85 4.51 14.20
N ALA A 345 0.93 4.18 15.48
CA ALA A 345 2.19 3.87 16.15
C ALA A 345 2.89 2.65 15.53
N MET A 346 2.14 1.65 15.05
CA MET A 346 2.69 0.53 14.29
C MET A 346 3.35 0.99 12.98
N ALA A 347 2.78 1.93 12.26
CA ALA A 347 3.32 2.42 10.99
C ALA A 347 4.63 3.21 11.17
N SER A 348 4.80 3.88 12.30
CA SER A 348 5.97 4.74 12.60
C SER A 348 6.99 4.11 13.56
N TRP A 349 6.73 2.90 14.08
CA TRP A 349 7.50 2.31 15.19
C TRP A 349 9.01 2.26 14.98
N LYS A 350 9.48 2.06 13.74
CA LYS A 350 10.92 2.06 13.41
C LYS A 350 11.57 3.44 13.52
N LYS A 351 10.77 4.51 13.48
CA LYS A 351 11.26 5.89 13.56
C LYS A 351 11.24 6.41 15.01
N ASP A 352 10.16 6.15 15.74
CA ASP A 352 9.86 6.83 16.99
C ASP A 352 9.54 5.91 18.19
N GLY A 353 9.45 4.59 17.96
CA GLY A 353 9.29 3.62 19.05
C GLY A 353 7.95 3.67 19.79
N ARG A 354 6.99 4.51 19.37
CA ARG A 354 5.72 4.76 20.07
C ARG A 354 4.87 3.52 20.34
N ILE A 355 5.09 2.41 19.63
CA ILE A 355 4.34 1.17 19.86
C ILE A 355 4.51 0.64 21.29
N PHE A 356 5.65 0.92 21.95
CA PHE A 356 5.90 0.48 23.32
C PHE A 356 5.01 1.20 24.35
N GLU A 357 4.52 2.40 24.06
CA GLU A 357 3.58 3.12 24.92
C GLU A 357 2.25 2.38 25.06
N PHE A 358 1.86 1.61 24.03
CA PHE A 358 0.64 0.81 24.02
C PHE A 358 0.81 -0.59 24.61
N ARG A 359 2.05 -1.07 24.80
CA ARG A 359 2.34 -2.43 25.27
C ARG A 359 1.69 -2.72 26.60
N ASP A 360 2.01 -1.91 27.59
CA ASP A 360 1.57 -2.16 28.99
C ASP A 360 0.06 -2.02 29.11
N LYS A 361 -0.54 -1.09 28.40
CA LYS A 361 -1.99 -0.93 28.32
C LYS A 361 -2.67 -2.13 27.65
N LEU A 362 -2.13 -2.64 26.54
CA LEU A 362 -2.66 -3.81 25.85
C LEU A 362 -2.59 -5.04 26.76
N ILE A 363 -1.42 -5.34 27.31
CA ILE A 363 -1.20 -6.51 28.17
C ILE A 363 -2.08 -6.42 29.42
N LYS A 364 -2.12 -5.26 30.09
CA LYS A 364 -2.98 -5.04 31.24
C LYS A 364 -4.46 -5.22 30.92
N GLY A 365 -4.93 -4.58 29.84
CA GLY A 365 -6.34 -4.69 29.43
C GLY A 365 -6.75 -6.14 29.13
N MET A 366 -5.85 -6.93 28.54
CA MET A 366 -6.09 -8.35 28.28
C MET A 366 -6.11 -9.17 29.58
N THR A 367 -5.14 -8.98 30.47
CA THR A 367 -5.08 -9.72 31.75
C THR A 367 -6.26 -9.36 32.66
N ASP A 368 -6.69 -8.10 32.70
CA ASP A 368 -7.88 -7.63 33.42
C ASP A 368 -9.18 -8.31 32.90
N LYS A 369 -9.22 -8.69 31.63
CA LYS A 369 -10.32 -9.47 31.02
C LYS A 369 -10.16 -10.99 31.15
N GLY A 370 -9.13 -11.47 31.87
CA GLY A 370 -8.92 -12.88 32.15
C GLY A 370 -8.17 -13.65 31.08
N TYR A 371 -7.55 -12.98 30.11
CA TYR A 371 -6.67 -13.66 29.16
C TYR A 371 -5.34 -14.04 29.82
N ASP A 372 -4.78 -15.18 29.41
CA ASP A 372 -3.46 -15.61 29.86
C ASP A 372 -2.37 -14.58 29.50
N SER A 373 -1.46 -14.33 30.44
CA SER A 373 -0.37 -13.37 30.27
C SER A 373 0.56 -13.76 29.12
N THR A 374 0.81 -15.05 28.92
CA THR A 374 1.63 -15.54 27.81
C THR A 374 0.97 -15.24 26.47
N PHE A 375 -0.35 -15.43 26.38
CA PHE A 375 -1.11 -15.07 25.19
C PHE A 375 -1.06 -13.58 24.91
N ALA A 376 -1.21 -12.73 25.95
CA ALA A 376 -1.16 -11.27 25.80
C ALA A 376 0.23 -10.78 25.28
N HIS A 377 1.32 -11.34 25.81
CA HIS A 377 2.67 -11.04 25.35
C HIS A 377 2.92 -11.53 23.92
N ASN A 378 2.50 -12.76 23.59
CA ASN A 378 2.63 -13.29 22.24
C ASN A 378 1.86 -12.48 21.22
N LEU A 379 0.65 -12.04 21.57
CA LEU A 379 -0.14 -11.16 20.69
C LEU A 379 0.55 -9.82 20.49
N PHE A 380 1.12 -9.21 21.55
CA PHE A 380 1.88 -7.96 21.38
C PHE A 380 3.12 -8.14 20.48
N GLU A 381 3.88 -9.23 20.63
CA GLU A 381 5.02 -9.52 19.75
C GLU A 381 4.58 -9.75 18.28
N GLN A 382 3.44 -10.39 18.07
CA GLN A 382 2.83 -10.49 16.74
C GLN A 382 2.48 -9.11 16.20
N ILE A 383 1.80 -8.26 16.96
CA ILE A 383 1.47 -6.88 16.59
C ILE A 383 2.73 -6.09 16.26
N LYS A 384 3.77 -6.20 17.06
CA LYS A 384 5.07 -5.59 16.82
C LYS A 384 5.76 -6.11 15.54
N GLY A 385 5.69 -7.40 15.27
CA GLY A 385 6.12 -7.99 14.00
C GLY A 385 5.35 -7.43 12.80
N PHE A 386 4.08 -7.09 12.98
CA PHE A 386 3.24 -6.37 12.01
C PHE A 386 3.62 -4.91 11.82
N ALA A 387 4.23 -4.28 12.82
CA ALA A 387 4.43 -2.82 12.91
C ALA A 387 5.26 -2.17 11.79
N GLY A 388 5.79 -2.90 10.87
CA GLY A 388 6.38 -2.34 9.64
C GLY A 388 5.65 -2.75 8.37
N TYR A 389 4.61 -3.61 8.47
CA TYR A 389 4.08 -4.37 7.35
C TYR A 389 2.58 -4.70 7.43
N GLY A 390 1.81 -4.17 8.40
CA GLY A 390 0.37 -4.38 8.45
C GLY A 390 -0.29 -4.01 7.11
N PHE A 391 -0.95 -4.98 6.44
CA PHE A 391 -1.63 -4.72 5.17
C PHE A 391 -3.11 -4.43 5.43
N PRO A 392 -3.69 -3.41 4.80
CA PRO A 392 -5.13 -3.18 4.92
C PRO A 392 -5.91 -4.29 4.21
N GLU A 393 -6.91 -4.88 4.90
CA GLU A 393 -7.79 -5.88 4.29
C GLU A 393 -8.54 -5.31 3.10
N SER A 394 -9.06 -4.10 3.22
CA SER A 394 -9.77 -3.40 2.15
C SER A 394 -8.91 -3.15 0.91
N HIS A 395 -7.62 -2.83 1.10
CA HIS A 395 -6.70 -2.66 -0.03
C HIS A 395 -6.42 -4.01 -0.72
N SER A 396 -6.19 -5.06 0.07
CA SER A 396 -6.02 -6.42 -0.45
C SER A 396 -7.26 -6.90 -1.21
N ALA A 397 -8.45 -6.62 -0.67
CA ALA A 397 -9.73 -6.97 -1.29
C ALA A 397 -9.92 -6.24 -2.62
N SER A 398 -9.65 -4.93 -2.67
CA SER A 398 -9.73 -4.15 -3.91
C SER A 398 -8.81 -4.73 -5.00
N PHE A 399 -7.60 -5.12 -4.64
CA PHE A 399 -6.66 -5.72 -5.57
C PHE A 399 -7.04 -7.16 -5.96
N ALA A 400 -7.64 -7.91 -5.05
CA ALA A 400 -8.12 -9.27 -5.33
C ALA A 400 -9.26 -9.29 -6.37
N VAL A 401 -10.12 -8.26 -6.41
CA VAL A 401 -11.12 -8.11 -7.49
C VAL A 401 -10.42 -8.05 -8.84
N LEU A 402 -9.42 -7.17 -8.99
CA LEU A 402 -8.71 -6.99 -10.25
C LEU A 402 -7.87 -8.22 -10.62
N ALA A 403 -7.27 -8.88 -9.62
CA ALA A 403 -6.55 -10.13 -9.83
C ALA A 403 -7.48 -11.23 -10.35
N TYR A 404 -8.65 -11.40 -9.74
CA TYR A 404 -9.63 -12.38 -10.18
C TYR A 404 -10.16 -12.08 -11.58
N VAL A 405 -10.55 -10.83 -11.86
CA VAL A 405 -11.01 -10.40 -13.20
C VAL A 405 -9.93 -10.66 -14.25
N SER A 406 -8.66 -10.35 -13.93
CA SER A 406 -7.53 -10.62 -14.84
C SER A 406 -7.34 -12.12 -15.08
N CYS A 407 -7.50 -12.97 -14.06
CA CYS A 407 -7.44 -14.42 -14.18
C CYS A 407 -8.61 -14.95 -15.04
N TRP A 408 -9.80 -14.44 -14.81
CA TRP A 408 -10.99 -14.83 -15.56
C TRP A 408 -10.84 -14.48 -17.05
N LEU A 409 -10.38 -13.29 -17.37
CA LEU A 409 -10.06 -12.86 -18.74
C LEU A 409 -8.99 -13.75 -19.37
N LYS A 410 -7.89 -13.99 -18.66
CA LYS A 410 -6.81 -14.88 -19.13
C LYS A 410 -7.32 -16.29 -19.44
N PHE A 411 -8.22 -16.81 -18.61
CA PHE A 411 -8.74 -18.18 -18.77
C PHE A 411 -9.72 -18.31 -19.93
N TYR A 412 -10.71 -17.42 -20.01
CA TYR A 412 -11.79 -17.52 -20.99
C TYR A 412 -11.54 -16.81 -22.32
N PHE A 413 -10.71 -15.75 -22.29
CA PHE A 413 -10.38 -14.89 -23.44
C PHE A 413 -8.87 -14.61 -23.51
N PRO A 414 -8.04 -15.67 -23.60
CA PRO A 414 -6.60 -15.51 -23.54
C PRO A 414 -6.02 -14.62 -24.65
N VAL A 415 -6.57 -14.68 -25.86
CA VAL A 415 -6.09 -13.88 -26.99
C VAL A 415 -6.33 -12.40 -26.71
N GLU A 416 -7.55 -12.02 -26.33
CA GLU A 416 -7.93 -10.65 -26.04
C GLU A 416 -7.20 -10.11 -24.82
N PHE A 417 -6.95 -10.97 -23.82
CA PHE A 417 -6.18 -10.61 -22.63
C PHE A 417 -4.71 -10.30 -22.94
N TYR A 418 -4.07 -11.10 -23.78
CA TYR A 418 -2.65 -10.89 -24.13
C TYR A 418 -2.42 -9.79 -25.16
N VAL A 419 -3.42 -9.46 -25.97
CA VAL A 419 -3.38 -8.34 -26.92
C VAL A 419 -3.62 -7.00 -26.23
N ALA A 420 -4.34 -7.00 -25.11
CA ALA A 420 -4.69 -5.79 -24.36
C ALA A 420 -3.52 -5.22 -23.57
#